data_abe0df56903db809a49c7b0389df97ee
#
_entry.id   abe0df56903db809a49c7b0389df97ee
#
_cell.length_a   1.000
_cell.length_b   1.000
_cell.length_c   1.000
_cell.angle_alpha   90.00
_cell.angle_beta   90.00
_cell.angle_gamma   90.00
#
_symmetry.space_group_name_H-M   'P 1'
#
loop_
_entity.id
_entity.type
_entity.pdbx_description
1 polymer ?
#
loop_
_entity_poly.entity_id
_entity_poly.type
_entity_poly.pdbx_seq_one_letter_code
_entity_poly.pdbx_strand_id
1 'polypeptide(L)'
;MVQNVITPADIESRATALLRRFYGYSSFRPMQLDIITAVAMRRDCVVLMPTGGGKSICYQIPAMMADGVAIVISPLIALMKDQVAALTANGIPAAAVNSMQSDTENREILEQLATGRIKILYISPERLLMEIDRWSTMLNISLIAVDEAHCCLLYTSDAADE
;
A
#
# COMPACT_ATOMS: atom_id res chain seq x y z
N MET A 1 13.23 29.54 1.54
CA MET A 1 13.23 28.12 1.89
C MET A 1 13.57 27.32 0.63
N VAL A 2 14.74 26.72 0.57
CA VAL A 2 15.11 25.86 -0.56
C VAL A 2 14.30 24.57 -0.40
N GLN A 3 13.29 24.36 -1.25
CA GLN A 3 12.62 23.08 -1.34
C GLN A 3 13.70 22.07 -1.78
N ASN A 4 14.03 21.14 -0.91
CA ASN A 4 14.89 20.01 -1.25
C ASN A 4 14.17 19.20 -2.34
N VAL A 5 14.53 19.43 -3.58
CA VAL A 5 14.03 18.64 -4.72
C VAL A 5 14.60 17.24 -4.58
N ILE A 6 13.77 16.27 -4.22
CA ILE A 6 14.17 14.86 -4.13
C ILE A 6 14.55 14.40 -5.55
N THR A 7 15.79 13.97 -5.72
CA THR A 7 16.27 13.45 -7.01
C THR A 7 16.03 11.96 -7.16
N PRO A 8 15.99 11.41 -8.38
CA PRO A 8 15.93 9.96 -8.60
C PRO A 8 17.05 9.20 -7.88
N ALA A 9 18.27 9.75 -7.79
CA ALA A 9 19.38 9.16 -7.06
C ALA A 9 19.12 9.09 -5.53
N ASP A 10 18.50 10.11 -4.97
CA ASP A 10 18.10 10.10 -3.55
C ASP A 10 17.03 9.04 -3.29
N ILE A 11 16.07 8.88 -4.22
CA ILE A 11 15.03 7.86 -4.16
C ILE A 11 15.66 6.47 -4.21
N GLU A 12 16.55 6.20 -5.16
CA GLU A 12 17.25 4.92 -5.30
C GLU A 12 18.03 4.56 -4.03
N SER A 13 18.80 5.50 -3.49
CA SER A 13 19.59 5.30 -2.27
C SER A 13 18.68 4.93 -1.08
N ARG A 14 17.61 5.69 -0.85
CA ARG A 14 16.65 5.45 0.24
C ARG A 14 15.91 4.13 0.05
N ALA A 15 15.43 3.87 -1.17
CA ALA A 15 14.70 2.65 -1.52
C ALA A 15 15.57 1.41 -1.32
N THR A 16 16.83 1.44 -1.75
CA THR A 16 17.79 0.35 -1.58
C THR A 16 18.11 0.10 -0.11
N ALA A 17 18.24 1.14 0.70
CA ALA A 17 18.45 1.00 2.14
C ALA A 17 17.23 0.31 2.82
N LEU A 18 16.00 0.66 2.45
CA LEU A 18 14.78 0.03 2.95
C LEU A 18 14.67 -1.43 2.49
N LEU A 19 14.98 -1.70 1.21
CA LEU A 19 14.98 -3.05 0.66
C LEU A 19 15.91 -3.98 1.46
N ARG A 20 17.14 -3.53 1.73
CA ARG A 20 18.11 -4.30 2.52
C ARG A 20 17.66 -4.49 3.96
N ARG A 21 17.17 -3.43 4.58
CA ARG A 21 16.78 -3.43 6.00
C ARG A 21 15.58 -4.35 6.28
N PHE A 22 14.53 -4.26 5.46
CA PHE A 22 13.26 -4.90 5.76
C PHE A 22 13.03 -6.21 5.00
N TYR A 23 13.69 -6.40 3.86
CA TYR A 23 13.50 -7.58 3.00
C TYR A 23 14.76 -8.43 2.84
N GLY A 24 15.91 -7.93 3.26
CA GLY A 24 17.19 -8.65 3.14
C GLY A 24 17.75 -8.75 1.73
N TYR A 25 17.15 -8.09 0.74
CA TYR A 25 17.65 -8.10 -0.63
C TYR A 25 18.66 -7.01 -0.89
N SER A 26 19.70 -7.31 -1.67
CA SER A 26 20.78 -6.36 -2.01
C SER A 26 20.46 -5.49 -3.22
N SER A 27 19.55 -5.93 -4.08
CA SER A 27 19.19 -5.23 -5.33
C SER A 27 17.73 -5.46 -5.69
N PHE A 28 17.17 -4.54 -6.43
CA PHE A 28 15.83 -4.65 -7.01
C PHE A 28 15.82 -5.61 -8.21
N ARG A 29 14.67 -6.26 -8.43
CA ARG A 29 14.39 -6.96 -9.69
C ARG A 29 14.16 -5.94 -10.82
N PRO A 30 14.29 -6.35 -12.08
CA PRO A 30 13.97 -5.49 -13.22
C PRO A 30 12.61 -4.80 -13.04
N MET A 31 12.49 -3.54 -13.47
CA MET A 31 11.33 -2.66 -13.37
C MET A 31 10.96 -2.17 -11.95
N GLN A 32 11.33 -2.86 -10.88
CA GLN A 32 10.91 -2.46 -9.53
C GLN A 32 11.39 -1.05 -9.16
N LEU A 33 12.66 -0.73 -9.42
CA LEU A 33 13.22 0.59 -9.08
C LEU A 33 12.56 1.71 -9.90
N ASP A 34 12.28 1.47 -11.19
CA ASP A 34 11.62 2.45 -12.05
C ASP A 34 10.21 2.77 -11.55
N ILE A 35 9.45 1.73 -11.14
CA ILE A 35 8.10 1.89 -10.58
C ILE A 35 8.18 2.64 -9.25
N ILE A 36 9.08 2.23 -8.34
CA ILE A 36 9.29 2.88 -7.05
C ILE A 36 9.64 4.36 -7.24
N THR A 37 10.52 4.66 -8.18
CA THR A 37 10.92 6.04 -8.50
C THR A 37 9.73 6.85 -9.01
N ALA A 38 8.94 6.28 -9.94
CA ALA A 38 7.77 6.96 -10.47
C ALA A 38 6.74 7.28 -9.38
N VAL A 39 6.43 6.32 -8.52
CA VAL A 39 5.50 6.51 -7.39
C VAL A 39 6.04 7.52 -6.38
N ALA A 40 7.32 7.45 -6.02
CA ALA A 40 7.95 8.39 -5.09
C ALA A 40 7.96 9.82 -5.64
N MET A 41 8.02 9.97 -6.96
CA MET A 41 7.87 11.25 -7.68
C MET A 41 6.40 11.67 -7.89
N ARG A 42 5.45 11.04 -7.21
CA ARG A 42 4.01 11.35 -7.28
C ARG A 42 3.41 11.15 -8.68
N ARG A 43 3.91 10.20 -9.45
CA ARG A 43 3.33 9.80 -10.74
C ARG A 43 2.44 8.58 -10.57
N ASP A 44 1.26 8.61 -11.19
CA ASP A 44 0.38 7.45 -11.26
C ASP A 44 0.98 6.40 -12.21
N CYS A 45 0.85 5.13 -11.82
CA CYS A 45 1.44 4.01 -12.54
C CYS A 45 0.45 2.85 -12.68
N VAL A 46 0.40 2.26 -13.87
CA VAL A 46 -0.19 0.95 -14.08
C VAL A 46 0.94 -0.05 -14.24
N VAL A 47 0.93 -1.09 -13.42
CA VAL A 47 2.04 -2.06 -13.33
C VAL A 47 1.57 -3.43 -13.76
N LEU A 48 2.12 -3.93 -14.85
CA LEU A 48 1.91 -5.30 -15.34
C LEU A 48 3.16 -6.13 -15.05
N MET A 49 3.05 -7.02 -14.07
CA MET A 49 4.13 -7.94 -13.67
C MET A 49 3.56 -9.35 -13.46
N PRO A 50 4.32 -10.40 -13.77
CA PRO A 50 3.89 -11.78 -13.53
C PRO A 50 3.70 -12.03 -12.04
N THR A 51 2.91 -13.06 -11.71
CA THR A 51 2.78 -13.58 -10.34
C THR A 51 4.16 -13.97 -9.81
N GLY A 52 4.47 -13.61 -8.56
CA GLY A 52 5.81 -13.82 -7.99
C GLY A 52 6.87 -12.81 -8.46
N GLY A 53 6.52 -11.86 -9.31
CA GLY A 53 7.44 -10.80 -9.80
C GLY A 53 7.87 -9.77 -8.76
N GLY A 54 7.30 -9.82 -7.55
CA GLY A 54 7.61 -8.87 -6.48
C GLY A 54 6.84 -7.55 -6.58
N LYS A 55 5.61 -7.60 -7.08
CA LYS A 55 4.70 -6.42 -7.19
C LYS A 55 4.55 -5.67 -5.88
N SER A 56 4.42 -6.38 -4.76
CA SER A 56 4.19 -5.79 -3.44
C SER A 56 5.29 -4.80 -3.04
N ILE A 57 6.55 -5.08 -3.35
CA ILE A 57 7.68 -4.19 -3.07
C ILE A 57 7.51 -2.84 -3.78
N CYS A 58 6.89 -2.82 -4.98
CA CYS A 58 6.71 -1.61 -5.78
C CYS A 58 5.81 -0.56 -5.12
N TYR A 59 4.91 -0.94 -4.22
CA TYR A 59 4.10 -0.01 -3.43
C TYR A 59 4.51 0.04 -1.96
N GLN A 60 5.06 -1.03 -1.40
CA GLN A 60 5.46 -1.08 0.01
C GLN A 60 6.69 -0.18 0.28
N ILE A 61 7.69 -0.18 -0.60
CA ILE A 61 8.87 0.70 -0.46
C ILE A 61 8.49 2.18 -0.54
N PRO A 62 7.75 2.67 -1.56
CA PRO A 62 7.29 4.06 -1.58
C PRO A 62 6.42 4.43 -0.38
N ALA A 63 5.57 3.52 0.09
CA ALA A 63 4.78 3.72 1.31
C ALA A 63 5.66 4.02 2.52
N MET A 64 6.76 3.29 2.69
CA MET A 64 7.71 3.51 3.78
C MET A 64 8.53 4.80 3.63
N MET A 65 8.72 5.28 2.40
CA MET A 65 9.47 6.51 2.11
C MET A 65 8.63 7.77 2.35
N ALA A 66 7.31 7.68 2.20
CA ALA A 66 6.40 8.81 2.30
C ALA A 66 5.92 9.04 3.74
N ASP A 67 5.51 10.27 4.06
CA ASP A 67 4.80 10.57 5.29
C ASP A 67 3.31 10.20 5.14
N GLY A 68 2.72 9.66 6.22
CA GLY A 68 1.32 9.24 6.23
C GLY A 68 1.15 7.72 6.04
N VAL A 69 -0.08 7.31 5.72
CA VAL A 69 -0.48 5.91 5.54
C VAL A 69 -0.68 5.60 4.06
N ALA A 70 -0.20 4.44 3.63
CA ALA A 70 -0.54 3.88 2.32
C ALA A 70 -1.76 2.97 2.44
N ILE A 71 -2.73 3.14 1.56
CA ILE A 71 -3.91 2.28 1.46
C ILE A 71 -3.72 1.31 0.30
N VAL A 72 -3.81 0.01 0.59
CA VAL A 72 -3.71 -1.05 -0.41
C VAL A 72 -5.07 -1.73 -0.54
N ILE A 73 -5.71 -1.56 -1.67
CA ILE A 73 -7.00 -2.16 -1.98
C ILE A 73 -6.75 -3.56 -2.53
N SER A 74 -7.28 -4.58 -1.87
CA SER A 74 -7.18 -5.97 -2.32
C SER A 74 -8.50 -6.71 -2.11
N PRO A 75 -9.00 -7.44 -3.11
CA PRO A 75 -10.24 -8.21 -2.99
C PRO A 75 -10.08 -9.53 -2.24
N LEU A 76 -8.84 -9.96 -1.98
CA LEU A 76 -8.53 -11.27 -1.42
C LEU A 76 -8.15 -11.18 0.06
N ILE A 77 -9.12 -11.41 0.95
CA ILE A 77 -8.94 -11.29 2.41
C ILE A 77 -7.80 -12.19 2.94
N ALA A 78 -7.68 -13.41 2.43
CA ALA A 78 -6.59 -14.30 2.83
C ALA A 78 -5.22 -13.71 2.49
N LEU A 79 -5.07 -13.18 1.27
CA LEU A 79 -3.84 -12.53 0.83
C LEU A 79 -3.51 -11.30 1.68
N MET A 80 -4.52 -10.49 2.04
CA MET A 80 -4.30 -9.33 2.92
C MET A 80 -3.71 -9.75 4.27
N LYS A 81 -4.23 -10.82 4.87
CA LYS A 81 -3.73 -11.35 6.15
C LYS A 81 -2.27 -11.81 6.04
N ASP A 82 -1.94 -12.54 4.97
CA ASP A 82 -0.57 -13.02 4.72
C ASP A 82 0.40 -11.84 4.51
N GLN A 83 -0.02 -10.82 3.76
CA GLN A 83 0.78 -9.61 3.54
C GLN A 83 1.02 -8.84 4.84
N VAL A 84 -0.01 -8.65 5.66
CA VAL A 84 0.11 -7.98 6.97
C VAL A 84 1.03 -8.76 7.89
N ALA A 85 0.88 -10.10 7.95
CA ALA A 85 1.74 -10.94 8.78
C ALA A 85 3.22 -10.84 8.36
N ALA A 86 3.49 -10.89 7.03
CA ALA A 86 4.84 -10.76 6.51
C ALA A 86 5.46 -9.37 6.79
N LEU A 87 4.69 -8.29 6.60
CA LEU A 87 5.14 -6.92 6.91
C LEU A 87 5.45 -6.75 8.39
N THR A 88 4.55 -7.21 9.27
CA THR A 88 4.72 -7.12 10.72
C THR A 88 5.93 -7.94 11.19
N ALA A 89 6.14 -9.14 10.65
CA ALA A 89 7.31 -9.95 10.93
C ALA A 89 8.62 -9.25 10.53
N ASN A 90 8.59 -8.45 9.48
CA ASN A 90 9.72 -7.62 9.06
C ASN A 90 9.84 -6.29 9.83
N GLY A 91 8.97 -6.03 10.80
CA GLY A 91 8.98 -4.80 11.60
C GLY A 91 8.34 -3.59 10.91
N ILE A 92 7.52 -3.80 9.87
CA ILE A 92 6.77 -2.75 9.19
C ILE A 92 5.34 -2.72 9.76
N PRO A 93 4.90 -1.60 10.37
CA PRO A 93 3.55 -1.50 10.93
C PRO A 93 2.49 -1.58 9.84
N ALA A 94 1.71 -2.66 9.82
CA ALA A 94 0.65 -2.88 8.87
C ALA A 94 -0.60 -3.44 9.54
N ALA A 95 -1.77 -3.17 8.95
CA ALA A 95 -3.05 -3.74 9.38
C ALA A 95 -3.93 -4.05 8.16
N ALA A 96 -4.98 -4.83 8.38
CA ALA A 96 -6.00 -5.09 7.37
C ALA A 96 -7.39 -4.78 7.94
N VAL A 97 -8.25 -4.18 7.11
CA VAL A 97 -9.67 -3.93 7.41
C VAL A 97 -10.52 -4.60 6.35
N ASN A 98 -11.43 -5.45 6.77
CA ASN A 98 -12.36 -6.17 5.90
C ASN A 98 -13.73 -6.34 6.56
N SER A 99 -14.70 -6.82 5.79
CA SER A 99 -16.08 -6.97 6.25
C SER A 99 -16.32 -8.09 7.28
N MET A 100 -15.32 -8.95 7.53
CA MET A 100 -15.42 -10.07 8.46
C MET A 100 -14.94 -9.76 9.88
N GLN A 101 -14.35 -8.58 10.07
CA GLN A 101 -13.83 -8.15 11.39
C GLN A 101 -14.94 -7.57 12.27
N SER A 102 -14.76 -7.76 13.58
CA SER A 102 -15.66 -7.17 14.58
C SER A 102 -15.48 -5.64 14.68
N ASP A 103 -16.51 -4.97 15.22
CA ASP A 103 -16.45 -3.53 15.46
C ASP A 103 -15.33 -3.13 16.44
N THR A 104 -14.98 -4.02 17.37
CA THR A 104 -13.90 -3.78 18.32
C THR A 104 -12.53 -3.78 17.61
N GLU A 105 -12.24 -4.79 16.80
CA GLU A 105 -11.01 -4.86 16.00
C GLU A 105 -10.89 -3.65 15.05
N ASN A 106 -11.99 -3.28 14.40
CA ASN A 106 -12.01 -2.11 13.52
C ASN A 106 -11.71 -0.82 14.28
N ARG A 107 -12.24 -0.66 15.50
CA ARG A 107 -11.97 0.51 16.34
C ARG A 107 -10.49 0.62 16.73
N GLU A 108 -9.89 -0.48 17.14
CA GLU A 108 -8.46 -0.52 17.48
C GLU A 108 -7.57 -0.13 16.30
N ILE A 109 -7.90 -0.61 15.10
CA ILE A 109 -7.18 -0.23 13.87
C ILE A 109 -7.34 1.26 13.59
N LEU A 110 -8.56 1.82 13.74
CA LEU A 110 -8.81 3.24 13.51
C LEU A 110 -8.05 4.13 14.51
N GLU A 111 -7.94 3.73 15.77
CA GLU A 111 -7.13 4.44 16.77
C GLU A 111 -5.63 4.41 16.42
N GLN A 112 -5.14 3.30 15.91
CA GLN A 112 -3.76 3.18 15.44
C GLN A 112 -3.49 4.01 14.18
N LEU A 113 -4.46 4.07 13.25
CA LEU A 113 -4.40 4.94 12.07
C LEU A 113 -4.37 6.41 12.45
N ALA A 114 -5.28 6.84 13.33
CA ALA A 114 -5.37 8.23 13.80
C ALA A 114 -4.09 8.70 14.52
N THR A 115 -3.38 7.77 15.16
CA THR A 115 -2.10 8.04 15.85
C THR A 115 -0.87 7.85 14.97
N GLY A 116 -1.05 7.54 13.67
CA GLY A 116 0.05 7.33 12.72
C GLY A 116 0.90 6.08 12.98
N ARG A 117 0.39 5.12 13.77
CA ARG A 117 1.12 3.88 14.09
C ARG A 117 1.08 2.84 12.98
N ILE A 118 0.13 2.95 12.05
CA ILE A 118 0.03 2.07 10.88
C ILE A 118 0.62 2.79 9.67
N LYS A 119 1.51 2.13 8.97
CA LYS A 119 2.19 2.63 7.78
C LYS A 119 1.53 2.15 6.49
N ILE A 120 1.05 0.90 6.49
CA ILE A 120 0.38 0.27 5.35
C ILE A 120 -0.92 -0.36 5.82
N LEU A 121 -2.03 0.07 5.23
CA LEU A 121 -3.36 -0.45 5.51
C LEU A 121 -3.90 -1.20 4.29
N TYR A 122 -4.16 -2.49 4.45
CA TYR A 122 -4.89 -3.29 3.48
C TYR A 122 -6.39 -3.18 3.73
N ILE A 123 -7.17 -3.03 2.68
CA ILE A 123 -8.63 -2.88 2.77
C ILE A 123 -9.32 -3.59 1.61
N SER A 124 -10.48 -4.19 1.88
CA SER A 124 -11.32 -4.71 0.81
C SER A 124 -12.04 -3.57 0.07
N PRO A 125 -12.35 -3.74 -1.24
CA PRO A 125 -13.02 -2.71 -2.03
C PRO A 125 -14.33 -2.22 -1.41
N GLU A 126 -15.16 -3.16 -0.92
CA GLU A 126 -16.45 -2.85 -0.32
C GLU A 126 -16.29 -2.01 0.95
N ARG A 127 -15.31 -2.35 1.78
CA ARG A 127 -15.04 -1.62 3.01
C ARG A 127 -14.49 -0.23 2.73
N LEU A 128 -13.65 -0.08 1.71
CA LEU A 128 -13.13 1.23 1.31
C LEU A 128 -14.27 2.19 0.94
N LEU A 129 -15.25 1.74 0.16
CA LEU A 129 -16.39 2.57 -0.26
C LEU A 129 -17.18 3.11 0.95
N MET A 130 -17.22 2.37 2.05
CA MET A 130 -17.88 2.80 3.28
C MET A 130 -17.07 3.83 4.09
N GLU A 131 -15.77 3.83 3.96
CA GLU A 131 -14.87 4.60 4.82
C GLU A 131 -14.17 5.77 4.12
N ILE A 132 -14.11 5.78 2.78
CA ILE A 132 -13.24 6.70 2.03
C ILE A 132 -13.54 8.17 2.30
N ASP A 133 -14.81 8.55 2.39
CA ASP A 133 -15.20 9.94 2.64
C ASP A 133 -14.69 10.43 4.00
N ARG A 134 -14.80 9.57 5.02
CA ARG A 134 -14.32 9.87 6.35
C ARG A 134 -12.79 9.89 6.41
N TRP A 135 -12.13 8.92 5.80
CA TRP A 135 -10.67 8.79 5.86
C TRP A 135 -9.96 9.84 5.04
N SER A 136 -10.53 10.30 3.93
CA SER A 136 -9.97 11.38 3.12
C SER A 136 -9.79 12.69 3.90
N THR A 137 -10.63 12.92 4.93
CA THR A 137 -10.57 14.10 5.78
C THR A 137 -9.76 13.91 7.07
N MET A 138 -9.64 12.66 7.54
CA MET A 138 -9.02 12.34 8.84
C MET A 138 -7.58 11.84 8.73
N LEU A 139 -7.22 11.22 7.61
CA LEU A 139 -5.93 10.56 7.45
C LEU A 139 -5.04 11.31 6.45
N ASN A 140 -3.76 11.37 6.74
CA ASN A 140 -2.76 11.74 5.76
C ASN A 140 -2.46 10.53 4.87
N ILE A 141 -3.20 10.40 3.76
CA ILE A 141 -3.04 9.30 2.80
C ILE A 141 -1.86 9.65 1.87
N SER A 142 -0.81 8.85 1.92
CA SER A 142 0.41 9.07 1.14
C SER A 142 0.37 8.39 -0.23
N LEU A 143 -0.33 7.25 -0.33
CA LEU A 143 -0.38 6.40 -1.52
C LEU A 143 -1.65 5.57 -1.49
N ILE A 144 -2.24 5.36 -2.66
CA ILE A 144 -3.29 4.35 -2.88
C ILE A 144 -2.75 3.36 -3.91
N ALA A 145 -2.74 2.08 -3.56
CA ALA A 145 -2.39 0.98 -4.45
C ALA A 145 -3.59 0.05 -4.63
N VAL A 146 -3.87 -0.36 -5.86
CA VAL A 146 -4.88 -1.37 -6.16
C VAL A 146 -4.15 -2.65 -6.56
N ASP A 147 -4.19 -3.64 -5.68
CA ASP A 147 -3.61 -4.96 -5.94
C ASP A 147 -4.66 -5.89 -6.54
N GLU A 148 -4.23 -6.79 -7.44
CA GLU A 148 -5.14 -7.67 -8.19
C GLU A 148 -6.31 -6.91 -8.88
N ALA A 149 -5.97 -5.79 -9.55
CA ALA A 149 -6.94 -4.86 -10.14
C ALA A 149 -7.93 -5.53 -11.12
N HIS A 150 -7.53 -6.63 -11.75
CA HIS A 150 -8.41 -7.42 -12.61
C HIS A 150 -9.61 -8.02 -11.86
N CYS A 151 -9.46 -8.34 -10.58
CA CYS A 151 -10.58 -8.82 -9.76
C CYS A 151 -11.55 -7.70 -9.39
N CYS A 152 -11.09 -6.46 -9.29
CA CYS A 152 -11.96 -5.31 -8.99
C CYS A 152 -12.84 -4.91 -10.19
N LEU A 153 -12.40 -5.20 -11.42
CA LEU A 153 -13.15 -4.87 -12.64
C LEU A 153 -14.37 -5.77 -12.85
N LEU A 154 -14.38 -6.98 -12.30
CA LEU A 154 -15.51 -7.91 -12.42
C LEU A 154 -16.74 -7.44 -11.63
N TYR A 155 -16.56 -6.64 -10.58
CA TYR A 155 -17.67 -6.09 -9.79
C TYR A 155 -18.44 -4.94 -10.47
N THR A 156 -17.84 -4.32 -11.49
CA THR A 156 -18.49 -3.21 -12.21
C THR A 156 -19.29 -3.66 -13.43
N SER A 157 -19.06 -4.87 -13.96
CA SER A 157 -19.79 -5.39 -15.11
C SER A 157 -21.17 -5.94 -14.75
N ASP A 158 -21.36 -6.48 -13.54
CA ASP A 158 -22.66 -7.04 -13.10
C ASP A 158 -23.67 -5.96 -12.66
N ALA A 159 -23.21 -4.73 -12.40
CA ALA A 159 -24.08 -3.61 -12.02
C ALA A 159 -24.64 -2.82 -13.21
N ALA A 160 -24.22 -3.14 -14.43
CA ALA A 160 -24.68 -2.43 -15.66
C ALA A 160 -25.76 -3.18 -16.43
N ASP A 161 -26.13 -4.41 -16.02
CA ASP A 161 -27.11 -5.28 -16.69
C ASP A 161 -28.42 -5.46 -15.89
N GLU A 162 -28.72 -4.62 -14.88
CA GLU A 162 -30.04 -4.55 -14.21
C GLU A 162 -30.80 -3.27 -14.54
#